data_db8e88939c73600dabd3f43d37763cc3
#
_entry.id   db8e88939c73600dabd3f43d37763cc3
#
_cell.length_a   1.000
_cell.length_b   1.000
_cell.length_c   1.000
_cell.angle_alpha   90.00
_cell.angle_beta   90.00
_cell.angle_gamma   90.00
#
_symmetry.space_group_name_H-M   'P 1'
#
loop_
_entity.id
_entity.type
_entity.pdbx_description
1 polymer ?
#
loop_
_entity_poly.entity_id
_entity_poly.type
_entity_poly.pdbx_seq_one_letter_code
_entity_poly.pdbx_strand_id
1 'polypeptide(L)'
;MPRSVQQSIPIDRIYADGVWQSENVFSLMWQISDINYAMQSDAAKQNILTQLGTVYAGIPADCWMQVCIVSQRMDEKAFARDVLYHRENDGFDALRAERNRQIKANARENGNVVQHKYIIVSTNKPGVKEARERFVQVQGHLLSAFSALECAVTPLDNRARLDVLHKFFRISEEGRFNFDFDNCAKLGQDFRDSIAPDCIRFCKKHIEIEDFYAKCMTISEYPQQLDDKFISALLQQVPYIVLSIDIEPVETEDAFKEIDSAQMKTDAEKVRFNKKSVENLDFTSSVPQRTQEQDRIIANIRKEMTENDQQMFLSLLTVTYFADTLEDLALETDALKTTAANYNCRFTELYFQQERAFNTAMPYGLRRIESVRTMLTKSLTALVPFNTQEIL
;
A
#
# COMPACT_ATOMS: atom_id res chain seq x y z
N MET A 1 -20.26 -21.43 -14.10
CA MET A 1 -19.38 -21.38 -15.28
C MET A 1 -18.03 -20.90 -14.81
N PRO A 2 -16.90 -21.40 -15.30
CA PRO A 2 -15.62 -20.82 -15.00
C PRO A 2 -15.61 -19.36 -15.47
N ARG A 3 -15.13 -18.43 -14.64
CA ARG A 3 -14.93 -17.03 -15.03
C ARG A 3 -13.80 -16.94 -16.04
N SER A 4 -13.90 -16.03 -17.02
CA SER A 4 -12.74 -15.69 -17.84
C SER A 4 -11.70 -14.95 -17.00
N VAL A 5 -10.45 -14.96 -17.44
CA VAL A 5 -9.36 -14.25 -16.74
C VAL A 5 -9.66 -12.74 -16.65
N GLN A 6 -10.18 -12.15 -17.72
CA GLN A 6 -10.59 -10.73 -17.75
C GLN A 6 -11.62 -10.40 -16.66
N GLN A 7 -12.53 -11.33 -16.33
CA GLN A 7 -13.53 -11.14 -15.28
C GLN A 7 -12.94 -11.16 -13.86
N SER A 8 -11.71 -11.62 -13.70
CA SER A 8 -10.99 -11.54 -12.42
C SER A 8 -10.31 -10.18 -12.20
N ILE A 9 -10.15 -9.38 -13.27
CA ILE A 9 -9.60 -8.02 -13.22
C ILE A 9 -10.75 -7.05 -12.96
N PRO A 10 -10.81 -6.40 -11.78
CA PRO A 10 -11.99 -5.65 -11.33
C PRO A 10 -12.04 -4.23 -11.88
N ILE A 11 -11.74 -4.03 -13.16
CA ILE A 11 -11.81 -2.74 -13.83
C ILE A 11 -12.92 -2.79 -14.86
N ASP A 12 -13.97 -2.00 -14.68
CA ASP A 12 -15.12 -2.00 -15.59
C ASP A 12 -14.91 -1.03 -16.76
N ARG A 13 -14.35 0.14 -16.48
CA ARG A 13 -14.13 1.19 -17.48
C ARG A 13 -12.86 1.98 -17.19
N ILE A 14 -12.21 2.43 -18.26
CA ILE A 14 -11.12 3.41 -18.24
C ILE A 14 -11.55 4.63 -19.06
N TYR A 15 -11.28 5.83 -18.56
CA TYR A 15 -11.63 7.09 -19.23
C TYR A 15 -10.36 7.74 -19.78
N ALA A 16 -10.51 8.57 -20.83
CA ALA A 16 -9.39 9.20 -21.53
C ALA A 16 -8.47 10.06 -20.63
N ASP A 17 -8.99 10.56 -19.53
CA ASP A 17 -8.30 11.38 -18.53
C ASP A 17 -7.58 10.56 -17.43
N GLY A 18 -7.47 9.24 -17.59
CA GLY A 18 -6.80 8.36 -16.64
C GLY A 18 -7.66 7.92 -15.43
N VAL A 19 -8.90 8.40 -15.34
CA VAL A 19 -9.86 7.93 -14.33
C VAL A 19 -10.27 6.49 -14.68
N TRP A 20 -10.25 5.61 -13.68
CA TRP A 20 -10.77 4.25 -13.79
C TRP A 20 -12.03 4.07 -12.97
N GLN A 21 -12.92 3.23 -13.44
CA GLN A 21 -14.11 2.81 -12.73
C GLN A 21 -14.04 1.31 -12.47
N SER A 22 -14.25 0.95 -11.23
CA SER A 22 -14.33 -0.43 -10.74
C SER A 22 -15.55 -0.54 -9.85
N GLU A 23 -16.58 -1.25 -10.30
CA GLU A 23 -17.88 -1.28 -9.62
C GLU A 23 -18.46 0.16 -9.47
N ASN A 24 -18.70 0.60 -8.24
CA ASN A 24 -19.19 1.95 -7.92
C ASN A 24 -18.07 2.90 -7.48
N VAL A 25 -16.82 2.51 -7.70
CA VAL A 25 -15.64 3.26 -7.27
C VAL A 25 -14.93 3.86 -8.46
N PHE A 26 -14.62 5.14 -8.38
CA PHE A 26 -13.74 5.83 -9.31
C PHE A 26 -12.37 6.02 -8.67
N SER A 27 -11.30 5.84 -9.43
CA SER A 27 -9.93 6.00 -8.95
C SER A 27 -9.05 6.76 -9.93
N LEU A 28 -8.09 7.52 -9.38
CA LEU A 28 -7.03 8.17 -10.13
C LEU A 28 -5.69 7.85 -9.46
N MET A 29 -4.62 7.75 -10.25
CA MET A 29 -3.32 7.27 -9.78
C MET A 29 -2.21 8.24 -10.12
N TRP A 30 -1.30 8.43 -9.18
CA TRP A 30 -0.08 9.23 -9.33
C TRP A 30 1.13 8.39 -8.95
N GLN A 31 2.23 8.62 -9.63
CA GLN A 31 3.54 8.15 -9.20
C GLN A 31 4.19 9.22 -8.34
N ILE A 32 4.83 8.82 -7.26
CA ILE A 32 5.62 9.71 -6.40
C ILE A 32 7.09 9.35 -6.48
N SER A 33 7.97 10.37 -6.40
CA SER A 33 9.40 10.15 -6.29
C SER A 33 9.77 9.65 -4.89
N ASP A 34 10.95 9.07 -4.75
CA ASP A 34 11.46 8.71 -3.43
C ASP A 34 12.04 9.92 -2.69
N ILE A 35 12.14 9.80 -1.38
CA ILE A 35 12.81 10.75 -0.48
C ILE A 35 13.90 9.96 0.25
N ASN A 36 15.09 10.54 0.34
CA ASN A 36 16.18 9.96 1.12
C ASN A 36 15.88 10.07 2.64
N TYR A 37 14.91 9.27 3.12
CA TYR A 37 14.48 9.28 4.51
C TYR A 37 15.54 8.67 5.44
N ALA A 38 16.15 7.57 5.04
CA ALA A 38 17.06 6.78 5.90
C ALA A 38 18.27 7.56 6.37
N MET A 39 18.81 8.44 5.54
CA MET A 39 20.01 9.24 5.80
C MET A 39 19.74 10.59 6.47
N GLN A 40 18.48 10.93 6.75
CA GLN A 40 18.11 12.18 7.37
C GLN A 40 18.42 12.20 8.87
N SER A 41 18.65 13.40 9.42
CA SER A 41 18.72 13.60 10.87
C SER A 41 17.36 13.34 11.53
N ASP A 42 17.34 13.03 12.82
CA ASP A 42 16.09 12.76 13.55
C ASP A 42 15.09 13.93 13.47
N ALA A 43 15.58 15.17 13.50
CA ALA A 43 14.74 16.36 13.35
C ALA A 43 14.12 16.44 11.94
N ALA A 44 14.90 16.13 10.89
CA ALA A 44 14.39 16.09 9.52
C ALA A 44 13.40 14.95 9.32
N LYS A 45 13.64 13.76 9.90
CA LYS A 45 12.69 12.65 9.90
C LYS A 45 11.36 13.03 10.54
N GLN A 46 11.39 13.69 11.71
CA GLN A 46 10.16 14.15 12.36
C GLN A 46 9.40 15.16 11.51
N ASN A 47 10.11 16.06 10.82
CA ASN A 47 9.47 16.99 9.88
C ASN A 47 8.79 16.23 8.72
N ILE A 48 9.46 15.23 8.11
CA ILE A 48 8.89 14.40 7.04
C ILE A 48 7.63 13.67 7.55
N LEU A 49 7.66 13.07 8.74
CA LEU A 49 6.49 12.40 9.33
C LEU A 49 5.33 13.37 9.55
N THR A 50 5.63 14.60 10.03
CA THR A 50 4.60 15.63 10.20
C THR A 50 3.98 16.04 8.86
N GLN A 51 4.80 16.26 7.84
CA GLN A 51 4.33 16.60 6.50
C GLN A 51 3.52 15.46 5.87
N LEU A 52 3.95 14.20 6.08
CA LEU A 52 3.19 13.03 5.64
C LEU A 52 1.83 12.95 6.33
N GLY A 53 1.77 13.31 7.61
CA GLY A 53 0.51 13.48 8.34
C GLY A 53 -0.42 14.50 7.69
N THR A 54 0.13 15.62 7.21
CA THR A 54 -0.64 16.64 6.47
C THR A 54 -1.17 16.10 5.14
N VAL A 55 -0.39 15.26 4.43
CA VAL A 55 -0.88 14.58 3.21
C VAL A 55 -2.12 13.76 3.51
N TYR A 56 -2.08 12.92 4.55
CA TYR A 56 -3.20 12.04 4.91
C TYR A 56 -4.41 12.82 5.43
N ALA A 57 -4.19 13.83 6.26
CA ALA A 57 -5.23 14.68 6.84
C ALA A 57 -6.02 15.49 5.79
N GLY A 58 -5.41 15.79 4.65
CA GLY A 58 -6.06 16.53 3.58
C GLY A 58 -6.90 15.69 2.63
N ILE A 59 -7.01 14.38 2.84
CA ILE A 59 -7.91 13.53 2.07
C ILE A 59 -9.34 13.70 2.60
N PRO A 60 -10.30 14.06 1.73
CA PRO A 60 -11.70 14.21 2.13
C PRO A 60 -12.29 12.88 2.64
N ALA A 61 -13.24 12.94 3.58
CA ALA A 61 -13.86 11.75 4.18
C ALA A 61 -14.68 10.90 3.19
N ASP A 62 -15.09 11.47 2.04
CA ASP A 62 -15.73 10.74 0.94
C ASP A 62 -14.73 10.13 -0.06
N CYS A 63 -13.45 10.13 0.30
CA CYS A 63 -12.35 9.54 -0.46
C CYS A 63 -11.51 8.64 0.45
N TRP A 64 -10.81 7.70 -0.15
CA TRP A 64 -9.72 6.98 0.51
C TRP A 64 -8.49 6.95 -0.37
N MET A 65 -7.35 6.80 0.26
CA MET A 65 -6.05 6.74 -0.40
C MET A 65 -5.47 5.35 -0.25
N GLN A 66 -4.87 4.84 -1.31
CA GLN A 66 -4.02 3.67 -1.28
C GLN A 66 -2.59 4.11 -1.60
N VAL A 67 -1.66 3.88 -0.69
CA VAL A 67 -0.23 4.03 -0.94
C VAL A 67 0.31 2.67 -1.33
N CYS A 68 0.80 2.54 -2.57
CA CYS A 68 1.26 1.27 -3.12
C CYS A 68 2.75 1.35 -3.41
N ILE A 69 3.54 0.50 -2.77
CA ILE A 69 4.97 0.35 -3.01
C ILE A 69 5.17 -0.95 -3.78
N VAL A 70 5.69 -0.80 -4.98
CA VAL A 70 5.95 -1.90 -5.91
C VAL A 70 7.43 -2.12 -5.99
N SER A 71 7.88 -3.29 -5.56
CA SER A 71 9.24 -3.77 -5.71
C SER A 71 9.24 -4.88 -6.75
N GLN A 72 10.02 -4.74 -7.81
CA GLN A 72 10.04 -5.68 -8.91
C GLN A 72 11.47 -5.89 -9.43
N ARG A 73 11.71 -7.02 -10.08
CA ARG A 73 12.99 -7.28 -10.76
C ARG A 73 13.21 -6.21 -11.83
N MET A 74 14.44 -5.74 -11.93
CA MET A 74 14.84 -4.75 -12.90
C MET A 74 14.87 -5.37 -14.30
N ASP A 75 14.19 -4.73 -15.25
CA ASP A 75 14.37 -5.05 -16.66
C ASP A 75 15.79 -4.63 -17.09
N GLU A 76 16.67 -5.61 -17.34
CA GLU A 76 18.07 -5.37 -17.71
C GLU A 76 18.19 -4.55 -18.99
N LYS A 77 17.28 -4.69 -19.95
CA LYS A 77 17.31 -3.94 -21.21
C LYS A 77 16.89 -2.48 -20.99
N ALA A 78 15.82 -2.26 -20.23
CA ALA A 78 15.39 -0.91 -19.85
C ALA A 78 16.47 -0.22 -19.01
N PHE A 79 17.03 -0.90 -18.01
CA PHE A 79 18.13 -0.39 -17.21
C PHE A 79 19.37 -0.03 -18.03
N ALA A 80 19.76 -0.90 -18.96
CA ALA A 80 20.91 -0.62 -19.83
C ALA A 80 20.69 0.60 -20.73
N ARG A 81 19.43 0.82 -21.16
CA ARG A 81 19.08 1.95 -22.03
C ARG A 81 18.95 3.27 -21.24
N ASP A 82 18.30 3.23 -20.07
CA ASP A 82 17.83 4.43 -19.39
C ASP A 82 18.78 4.90 -18.27
N VAL A 83 19.63 4.02 -17.74
CA VAL A 83 20.53 4.30 -16.60
C VAL A 83 22.01 4.25 -16.97
N LEU A 84 22.41 3.36 -17.88
CA LEU A 84 23.82 3.22 -18.22
C LEU A 84 24.26 4.28 -19.22
N TYR A 85 25.47 4.81 -19.03
CA TYR A 85 26.08 5.74 -19.97
C TYR A 85 26.37 5.05 -21.29
N HIS A 86 25.93 5.64 -22.40
CA HIS A 86 26.20 5.17 -23.73
C HIS A 86 27.60 5.62 -24.18
N ARG A 87 28.18 4.88 -25.12
CA ARG A 87 29.46 5.27 -25.78
C ARG A 87 29.21 6.44 -26.72
N GLU A 88 30.04 7.48 -26.60
CA GLU A 88 29.96 8.69 -27.43
C GLU A 88 31.20 8.88 -28.31
N ASN A 89 32.22 8.00 -28.18
CA ASN A 89 33.51 8.05 -28.92
C ASN A 89 34.26 9.38 -28.73
N ASP A 90 34.17 9.99 -27.56
CA ASP A 90 34.74 11.30 -27.20
C ASP A 90 36.01 11.22 -26.32
N GLY A 91 36.60 10.05 -26.17
CA GLY A 91 37.76 9.80 -25.31
C GLY A 91 37.43 9.49 -23.84
N PHE A 92 36.19 9.69 -23.37
CA PHE A 92 35.75 9.41 -22.01
C PHE A 92 35.05 8.04 -21.86
N ASP A 93 35.02 7.23 -22.92
CA ASP A 93 34.33 5.94 -22.92
C ASP A 93 34.88 4.95 -21.88
N ALA A 94 36.17 5.04 -21.55
CA ALA A 94 36.75 4.22 -20.47
C ALA A 94 36.17 4.57 -19.07
N LEU A 95 35.98 5.85 -18.82
CA LEU A 95 35.36 6.33 -17.59
C LEU A 95 33.88 5.95 -17.51
N ARG A 96 33.14 6.07 -18.63
CA ARG A 96 31.75 5.61 -18.73
C ARG A 96 31.63 4.11 -18.47
N ALA A 97 32.55 3.32 -19.03
CA ALA A 97 32.58 1.87 -18.85
C ALA A 97 32.88 1.49 -17.39
N GLU A 98 33.78 2.22 -16.72
CA GLU A 98 34.08 2.03 -15.30
C GLU A 98 32.88 2.40 -14.43
N ARG A 99 32.25 3.57 -14.68
CA ARG A 99 31.06 3.99 -13.99
C ARG A 99 29.90 2.99 -14.18
N ASN A 100 29.69 2.50 -15.39
CA ASN A 100 28.71 1.47 -15.69
C ASN A 100 28.96 0.17 -14.92
N ARG A 101 30.24 -0.22 -14.72
CA ARG A 101 30.59 -1.37 -13.87
C ARG A 101 30.19 -1.15 -12.42
N GLN A 102 30.44 0.03 -11.86
CA GLN A 102 30.04 0.38 -10.49
C GLN A 102 28.50 0.38 -10.35
N ILE A 103 27.78 1.01 -11.28
CA ILE A 103 26.31 1.04 -11.29
C ILE A 103 25.75 -0.39 -11.33
N LYS A 104 26.27 -1.26 -12.20
CA LYS A 104 25.86 -2.67 -12.26
C LYS A 104 26.20 -3.46 -11.00
N ALA A 105 27.34 -3.19 -10.37
CA ALA A 105 27.69 -3.83 -9.10
C ALA A 105 26.73 -3.43 -7.99
N ASN A 106 26.44 -2.15 -7.85
CA ASN A 106 25.49 -1.65 -6.87
C ASN A 106 24.07 -2.20 -7.11
N ALA A 107 23.62 -2.28 -8.38
CA ALA A 107 22.34 -2.88 -8.72
C ALA A 107 22.26 -4.36 -8.30
N ARG A 108 23.35 -5.12 -8.49
CA ARG A 108 23.44 -6.53 -8.07
C ARG A 108 23.45 -6.69 -6.55
N GLU A 109 24.15 -5.84 -5.83
CA GLU A 109 24.17 -5.83 -4.36
C GLU A 109 22.76 -5.53 -3.80
N ASN A 110 21.99 -4.69 -4.48
CA ASN A 110 20.58 -4.41 -4.15
C ASN A 110 19.60 -5.45 -4.75
N GLY A 111 20.06 -6.62 -5.17
CA GLY A 111 19.23 -7.72 -5.67
C GLY A 111 18.60 -7.50 -7.04
N ASN A 112 19.09 -6.55 -7.84
CA ASN A 112 18.50 -6.17 -9.14
C ASN A 112 17.01 -5.78 -9.05
N VAL A 113 16.63 -5.07 -8.00
CA VAL A 113 15.24 -4.68 -7.73
C VAL A 113 15.07 -3.18 -7.90
N VAL A 114 13.97 -2.79 -8.53
CA VAL A 114 13.55 -1.38 -8.65
C VAL A 114 12.26 -1.19 -7.88
N GLN A 115 12.19 -0.10 -7.10
CA GLN A 115 11.00 0.26 -6.36
C GLN A 115 10.29 1.45 -7.01
N HIS A 116 8.99 1.30 -7.18
CA HIS A 116 8.10 2.39 -7.60
C HIS A 116 7.06 2.63 -6.52
N LYS A 117 6.68 3.88 -6.34
CA LYS A 117 5.71 4.29 -5.34
C LYS A 117 4.55 5.00 -6.01
N TYR A 118 3.36 4.59 -5.66
CA TYR A 118 2.14 5.11 -6.26
C TYR A 118 1.15 5.52 -5.17
N ILE A 119 0.39 6.53 -5.48
CA ILE A 119 -0.78 6.94 -4.72
C ILE A 119 -1.99 6.77 -5.61
N ILE A 120 -2.97 6.06 -5.11
CA ILE A 120 -4.27 5.92 -5.74
C ILE A 120 -5.29 6.57 -4.80
N VAL A 121 -6.05 7.52 -5.31
CA VAL A 121 -7.17 8.08 -4.58
C VAL A 121 -8.45 7.60 -5.22
N SER A 122 -9.37 7.18 -4.39
CA SER A 122 -10.64 6.59 -4.79
C SER A 122 -11.81 7.28 -4.12
N THR A 123 -12.94 7.29 -4.80
CA THR A 123 -14.21 7.84 -4.30
C THR A 123 -15.39 7.04 -4.83
N ASN A 124 -16.48 7.01 -4.07
CA ASN A 124 -17.73 6.36 -4.44
C ASN A 124 -18.82 7.36 -4.88
N LYS A 125 -18.42 8.48 -5.47
CA LYS A 125 -19.38 9.45 -6.02
C LYS A 125 -20.31 8.80 -7.04
N PRO A 126 -21.56 9.26 -7.17
CA PRO A 126 -22.57 8.60 -8.01
C PRO A 126 -22.26 8.63 -9.51
N GLY A 127 -21.39 9.54 -9.96
CA GLY A 127 -21.02 9.67 -11.36
C GLY A 127 -19.58 10.10 -11.58
N VAL A 128 -19.09 9.84 -12.79
CA VAL A 128 -17.72 10.20 -13.20
C VAL A 128 -17.44 11.70 -13.16
N LYS A 129 -18.48 12.53 -13.39
CA LYS A 129 -18.33 13.99 -13.37
C LYS A 129 -18.02 14.49 -11.96
N GLU A 130 -18.80 14.04 -10.98
CA GLU A 130 -18.62 14.36 -9.57
C GLU A 130 -17.29 13.80 -9.04
N ALA A 131 -16.89 12.62 -9.49
CA ALA A 131 -15.59 12.05 -9.17
C ALA A 131 -14.44 12.91 -9.71
N ARG A 132 -14.53 13.40 -10.95
CA ARG A 132 -13.52 14.29 -11.54
C ARG A 132 -13.38 15.61 -10.78
N GLU A 133 -14.48 16.24 -10.42
CA GLU A 133 -14.48 17.45 -9.60
C GLU A 133 -13.77 17.23 -8.26
N ARG A 134 -14.01 16.06 -7.64
CA ARG A 134 -13.33 15.67 -6.40
C ARG A 134 -11.84 15.43 -6.61
N PHE A 135 -11.44 14.74 -7.68
CA PHE A 135 -10.03 14.48 -7.98
C PHE A 135 -9.24 15.75 -8.28
N VAL A 136 -9.82 16.77 -8.89
CA VAL A 136 -9.16 18.07 -9.06
C VAL A 136 -8.81 18.71 -7.71
N GLN A 137 -9.73 18.66 -6.73
CA GLN A 137 -9.49 19.19 -5.39
C GLN A 137 -8.38 18.40 -4.67
N VAL A 138 -8.45 17.07 -4.71
CA VAL A 138 -7.46 16.18 -4.10
C VAL A 138 -6.09 16.38 -4.76
N GLN A 139 -6.02 16.47 -6.08
CA GLN A 139 -4.77 16.70 -6.80
C GLN A 139 -4.09 17.99 -6.37
N GLY A 140 -4.84 19.08 -6.20
CA GLY A 140 -4.31 20.36 -5.73
C GLY A 140 -3.67 20.21 -4.33
N HIS A 141 -4.36 19.50 -3.41
CA HIS A 141 -3.82 19.20 -2.09
C HIS A 141 -2.55 18.31 -2.16
N LEU A 142 -2.59 17.21 -2.92
CA LEU A 142 -1.44 16.31 -3.06
C LEU A 142 -0.21 17.03 -3.60
N LEU A 143 -0.35 17.80 -4.67
CA LEU A 143 0.75 18.56 -5.26
C LEU A 143 1.37 19.54 -4.25
N SER A 144 0.54 20.26 -3.50
CA SER A 144 1.02 21.20 -2.47
C SER A 144 1.73 20.47 -1.32
N ALA A 145 1.14 19.41 -0.78
CA ALA A 145 1.68 18.70 0.38
C ALA A 145 2.96 17.92 0.05
N PHE A 146 3.03 17.27 -1.12
CA PHE A 146 4.26 16.58 -1.56
C PHE A 146 5.36 17.53 -2.02
N SER A 147 5.01 18.73 -2.50
CA SER A 147 6.01 19.77 -2.78
C SER A 147 6.74 20.20 -1.50
N ALA A 148 6.04 20.24 -0.37
CA ALA A 148 6.66 20.53 0.92
C ALA A 148 7.62 19.42 1.40
N LEU A 149 7.44 18.21 0.89
CA LEU A 149 8.31 17.04 1.11
C LEU A 149 9.46 16.94 0.08
N GLU A 150 9.56 17.89 -0.84
CA GLU A 150 10.49 17.82 -2.00
C GLU A 150 10.29 16.56 -2.86
N CYS A 151 9.07 16.03 -2.87
CA CYS A 151 8.68 14.82 -3.56
C CYS A 151 7.86 15.19 -4.82
N ALA A 152 8.31 14.73 -5.97
CA ALA A 152 7.57 14.92 -7.23
C ALA A 152 6.35 14.01 -7.30
N VAL A 153 5.21 14.55 -7.76
CA VAL A 153 3.96 13.82 -7.98
C VAL A 153 3.58 13.93 -9.44
N THR A 154 3.52 12.80 -10.14
CA THR A 154 3.23 12.74 -11.57
C THR A 154 1.95 11.93 -11.79
N PRO A 155 0.90 12.51 -12.41
CA PRO A 155 -0.31 11.75 -12.73
C PRO A 155 0.00 10.69 -13.80
N LEU A 156 -0.60 9.51 -13.66
CA LEU A 156 -0.46 8.41 -14.61
C LEU A 156 -1.65 8.37 -15.56
N ASP A 157 -1.33 8.26 -16.84
CA ASP A 157 -2.33 7.99 -17.89
C ASP A 157 -2.72 6.49 -17.91
N ASN A 158 -3.68 6.14 -18.77
CA ASN A 158 -4.16 4.76 -18.89
C ASN A 158 -3.06 3.78 -19.25
N ARG A 159 -2.14 4.18 -20.16
CA ARG A 159 -1.04 3.31 -20.57
C ARG A 159 -0.10 3.01 -19.43
N ALA A 160 0.31 4.04 -18.68
CA ALA A 160 1.22 3.89 -17.55
C ALA A 160 0.57 3.07 -16.41
N ARG A 161 -0.73 3.28 -16.12
CA ARG A 161 -1.46 2.48 -15.13
C ARG A 161 -1.58 1.01 -15.54
N LEU A 162 -1.89 0.72 -16.81
CA LEU A 162 -1.96 -0.63 -17.32
C LEU A 162 -0.57 -1.30 -17.35
N ASP A 163 0.51 -0.55 -17.66
CA ASP A 163 1.89 -1.06 -17.62
C ASP A 163 2.28 -1.56 -16.22
N VAL A 164 1.85 -0.86 -15.16
CA VAL A 164 2.07 -1.31 -13.79
C VAL A 164 1.41 -2.68 -13.55
N LEU A 165 0.18 -2.87 -14.01
CA LEU A 165 -0.54 -4.14 -13.85
C LEU A 165 0.02 -5.25 -14.77
N HIS A 166 0.39 -4.91 -15.99
CA HIS A 166 0.99 -5.83 -16.95
C HIS A 166 2.20 -6.55 -16.35
N LYS A 167 3.05 -5.83 -15.64
CA LYS A 167 4.23 -6.39 -14.97
C LYS A 167 3.93 -7.42 -13.88
N PHE A 168 2.72 -7.43 -13.33
CA PHE A 168 2.28 -8.41 -12.34
C PHE A 168 1.50 -9.58 -12.92
N PHE A 169 0.82 -9.34 -14.01
CA PHE A 169 0.01 -10.38 -14.64
C PHE A 169 0.79 -11.18 -15.69
N ARG A 170 1.77 -10.52 -16.35
CA ARG A 170 2.62 -11.13 -17.39
C ARG A 170 4.09 -11.03 -17.01
N ILE A 171 4.43 -11.65 -15.88
CA ILE A 171 5.77 -11.59 -15.27
C ILE A 171 6.86 -12.15 -16.21
N SER A 172 6.51 -13.17 -16.99
CA SER A 172 7.42 -13.82 -17.95
C SER A 172 7.65 -13.02 -19.22
N GLU A 173 6.81 -12.03 -19.52
CA GLU A 173 6.97 -11.23 -20.75
C GLU A 173 8.04 -10.14 -20.57
N GLU A 174 9.23 -10.37 -21.16
CA GLU A 174 10.23 -9.34 -21.35
C GLU A 174 9.86 -8.47 -22.54
N GLY A 175 9.49 -7.22 -22.31
CA GLY A 175 9.27 -6.30 -23.41
C GLY A 175 8.61 -4.99 -23.01
N ARG A 176 8.61 -4.06 -23.96
CA ARG A 176 7.96 -2.76 -23.75
C ARG A 176 6.44 -2.92 -23.90
N PHE A 177 5.68 -2.74 -22.83
CA PHE A 177 4.25 -2.67 -22.89
C PHE A 177 3.78 -1.59 -23.86
N ASN A 178 2.88 -1.94 -24.76
CA ASN A 178 2.33 -1.01 -25.73
C ASN A 178 0.80 -1.09 -25.70
N PHE A 179 0.17 -0.01 -25.28
CA PHE A 179 -1.26 0.17 -25.27
C PHE A 179 -1.62 1.53 -25.87
N ASP A 180 -2.59 1.54 -26.77
CA ASP A 180 -3.14 2.74 -27.40
C ASP A 180 -4.64 2.81 -27.07
N PHE A 181 -5.00 3.77 -26.20
CA PHE A 181 -6.36 3.96 -25.74
C PHE A 181 -7.34 4.27 -26.89
N ASP A 182 -6.93 5.15 -27.82
CA ASP A 182 -7.80 5.58 -28.92
C ASP A 182 -8.07 4.45 -29.91
N ASN A 183 -7.08 3.64 -30.21
CA ASN A 183 -7.24 2.47 -31.07
C ASN A 183 -8.09 1.39 -30.38
N CYS A 184 -7.86 1.11 -29.12
CA CYS A 184 -8.64 0.17 -28.32
C CYS A 184 -10.13 0.59 -28.30
N ALA A 185 -10.41 1.87 -28.03
CA ALA A 185 -11.76 2.42 -28.00
C ALA A 185 -12.45 2.39 -29.39
N LYS A 186 -11.73 2.73 -30.47
CA LYS A 186 -12.25 2.68 -31.85
C LYS A 186 -12.57 1.28 -32.33
N LEU A 187 -11.76 0.30 -31.95
CA LEU A 187 -11.92 -1.11 -32.35
C LEU A 187 -12.91 -1.87 -31.44
N GLY A 188 -13.34 -1.26 -30.33
CA GLY A 188 -14.21 -1.92 -29.35
C GLY A 188 -13.55 -3.11 -28.67
N GLN A 189 -12.22 -3.11 -28.55
CA GLN A 189 -11.45 -4.15 -27.86
C GLN A 189 -11.57 -4.00 -26.35
N ASP A 190 -11.53 -5.13 -25.64
CA ASP A 190 -11.44 -5.09 -24.18
C ASP A 190 -10.00 -4.73 -23.78
N PHE A 191 -9.82 -3.57 -23.15
CA PHE A 191 -8.49 -3.13 -22.67
C PHE A 191 -7.84 -4.14 -21.71
N ARG A 192 -8.63 -4.97 -21.03
CA ARG A 192 -8.13 -6.02 -20.13
C ARG A 192 -7.33 -7.09 -20.85
N ASP A 193 -7.56 -7.30 -22.16
CA ASP A 193 -6.78 -8.22 -22.97
C ASP A 193 -5.31 -7.83 -23.06
N SER A 194 -5.00 -6.54 -22.88
CA SER A 194 -3.61 -6.04 -22.89
C SER A 194 -2.81 -6.41 -21.64
N ILE A 195 -3.48 -6.77 -20.56
CA ILE A 195 -2.83 -7.06 -19.26
C ILE A 195 -3.18 -8.45 -18.71
N ALA A 196 -4.25 -9.09 -19.20
CA ALA A 196 -4.72 -10.38 -18.69
C ALA A 196 -3.66 -11.46 -18.91
N PRO A 197 -3.29 -12.25 -17.87
CA PRO A 197 -2.43 -13.42 -18.03
C PRO A 197 -3.18 -14.53 -18.78
N ASP A 198 -2.46 -15.48 -19.34
CA ASP A 198 -3.08 -16.63 -20.02
C ASP A 198 -3.86 -17.52 -19.05
N CYS A 199 -3.38 -17.61 -17.79
CA CYS A 199 -4.04 -18.36 -16.74
C CYS A 199 -3.87 -17.69 -15.38
N ILE A 200 -4.95 -17.60 -14.59
CA ILE A 200 -4.90 -17.24 -13.17
C ILE A 200 -5.81 -18.18 -12.38
N ARG A 201 -5.32 -18.70 -11.26
CA ARG A 201 -6.09 -19.57 -10.37
C ARG A 201 -5.94 -19.11 -8.92
N PHE A 202 -7.05 -18.76 -8.29
CA PHE A 202 -7.10 -18.43 -6.87
C PHE A 202 -7.30 -19.69 -6.03
N CYS A 203 -6.24 -20.12 -5.37
CA CYS A 203 -6.23 -21.28 -4.49
C CYS A 203 -6.58 -20.90 -3.05
N LYS A 204 -6.66 -21.89 -2.15
CA LYS A 204 -6.98 -21.67 -0.73
C LYS A 204 -5.99 -20.74 -0.03
N LYS A 205 -4.69 -20.85 -0.34
CA LYS A 205 -3.59 -20.19 0.38
C LYS A 205 -2.67 -19.34 -0.51
N HIS A 206 -2.76 -19.49 -1.82
CA HIS A 206 -1.92 -18.84 -2.81
C HIS A 206 -2.70 -18.60 -4.11
N ILE A 207 -2.06 -17.95 -5.04
CA ILE A 207 -2.55 -17.66 -6.39
C ILE A 207 -1.53 -18.26 -7.35
N GLU A 208 -2.00 -18.90 -8.41
CA GLU A 208 -1.18 -19.35 -9.53
C GLU A 208 -1.43 -18.40 -10.69
N ILE A 209 -0.38 -17.78 -11.22
CA ILE A 209 -0.43 -16.84 -12.34
C ILE A 209 0.59 -17.33 -13.36
N GLU A 210 0.13 -17.93 -14.48
CA GLU A 210 1.00 -18.59 -15.46
C GLU A 210 1.96 -19.58 -14.76
N ASP A 211 3.27 -19.34 -14.84
CA ASP A 211 4.31 -20.17 -14.22
C ASP A 211 4.77 -19.65 -12.84
N PHE A 212 4.10 -18.62 -12.29
CA PHE A 212 4.45 -18.00 -11.02
C PHE A 212 3.40 -18.28 -9.95
N TYR A 213 3.84 -18.17 -8.71
CA TYR A 213 3.00 -18.27 -7.53
C TYR A 213 2.98 -16.94 -6.79
N ALA A 214 1.81 -16.53 -6.33
CA ALA A 214 1.67 -15.34 -5.50
C ALA A 214 0.91 -15.64 -4.21
N LYS A 215 1.13 -14.84 -3.19
CA LYS A 215 0.40 -14.95 -1.92
C LYS A 215 0.15 -13.58 -1.33
N CYS A 216 -1.05 -13.42 -0.77
CA CYS A 216 -1.46 -12.22 -0.08
C CYS A 216 -1.60 -12.47 1.43
N MET A 217 -1.10 -11.52 2.23
CA MET A 217 -1.27 -11.49 3.68
C MET A 217 -1.60 -10.06 4.14
N THR A 218 -2.22 -9.93 5.30
CA THR A 218 -2.48 -8.64 5.94
C THR A 218 -1.89 -8.59 7.35
N ILE A 219 -1.57 -7.39 7.84
CA ILE A 219 -1.18 -7.20 9.24
C ILE A 219 -2.44 -7.18 10.10
N SER A 220 -2.48 -8.06 11.10
CA SER A 220 -3.58 -8.15 12.05
C SER A 220 -3.30 -7.49 13.41
N GLU A 221 -2.05 -7.38 13.78
CA GLU A 221 -1.64 -6.81 15.06
C GLU A 221 -0.46 -5.86 14.86
N TYR A 222 -0.52 -4.71 15.53
CA TYR A 222 0.52 -3.69 15.55
C TYR A 222 0.95 -3.42 16.99
N PRO A 223 2.21 -3.04 17.24
CA PRO A 223 2.66 -2.57 18.54
C PRO A 223 2.02 -1.21 18.89
N GLN A 224 2.07 -0.80 20.15
CA GLN A 224 1.62 0.52 20.57
C GLN A 224 2.43 1.67 19.93
N GLN A 225 3.71 1.44 19.65
CA GLN A 225 4.58 2.33 18.90
C GLN A 225 5.19 1.54 17.75
N LEU A 226 4.88 1.95 16.54
CA LEU A 226 5.42 1.36 15.31
C LEU A 226 6.74 2.04 14.97
N ASP A 227 7.73 1.24 14.60
CA ASP A 227 9.04 1.70 14.13
C ASP A 227 8.93 2.14 12.65
N ASP A 228 9.51 3.28 12.32
CA ASP A 228 9.53 3.84 10.96
C ASP A 228 10.34 3.02 9.94
N LYS A 229 11.15 2.08 10.41
CA LYS A 229 11.92 1.15 9.58
C LYS A 229 11.12 -0.09 9.16
N PHE A 230 9.92 -0.29 9.69
CA PHE A 230 9.14 -1.51 9.46
C PHE A 230 8.86 -1.79 7.99
N ILE A 231 8.37 -0.78 7.26
CA ILE A 231 8.07 -0.92 5.81
C ILE A 231 9.34 -1.24 5.02
N SER A 232 10.43 -0.51 5.28
CA SER A 232 11.73 -0.75 4.64
C SER A 232 12.25 -2.16 4.91
N ALA A 233 12.12 -2.65 6.15
CA ALA A 233 12.53 -4.00 6.51
C ALA A 233 11.73 -5.08 5.78
N LEU A 234 10.42 -4.90 5.58
CA LEU A 234 9.59 -5.83 4.81
C LEU A 234 10.00 -5.87 3.32
N LEU A 235 10.24 -4.70 2.73
CA LEU A 235 10.60 -4.58 1.31
C LEU A 235 11.98 -5.18 0.99
N GLN A 236 12.87 -5.30 1.98
CA GLN A 236 14.18 -5.91 1.83
C GLN A 236 14.15 -7.44 1.88
N GLN A 237 13.06 -8.07 2.38
CA GLN A 237 12.99 -9.53 2.53
C GLN A 237 12.66 -10.24 1.22
N VAL A 238 11.87 -9.61 0.36
CA VAL A 238 11.34 -10.24 -0.85
C VAL A 238 11.56 -9.30 -2.03
N PRO A 239 12.25 -9.77 -3.08
CA PRO A 239 12.59 -8.93 -4.22
C PRO A 239 11.39 -8.55 -5.09
N TYR A 240 10.33 -9.35 -5.07
CA TYR A 240 9.14 -9.12 -5.88
C TYR A 240 7.89 -9.05 -4.99
N ILE A 241 7.57 -7.84 -4.58
CA ILE A 241 6.50 -7.57 -3.62
C ILE A 241 5.72 -6.30 -3.97
N VAL A 242 4.41 -6.34 -3.76
CA VAL A 242 3.51 -5.19 -3.69
C VAL A 242 3.09 -5.00 -2.25
N LEU A 243 3.45 -3.89 -1.65
CA LEU A 243 3.00 -3.48 -0.34
C LEU A 243 1.99 -2.36 -0.51
N SER A 244 0.80 -2.56 -0.02
CA SER A 244 -0.31 -1.61 -0.12
C SER A 244 -0.78 -1.18 1.27
N ILE A 245 -0.91 0.12 1.46
CA ILE A 245 -1.45 0.74 2.67
C ILE A 245 -2.72 1.48 2.25
N ASP A 246 -3.87 0.92 2.60
CA ASP A 246 -5.16 1.58 2.43
C ASP A 246 -5.41 2.51 3.61
N ILE A 247 -5.84 3.75 3.34
CA ILE A 247 -6.02 4.83 4.31
C ILE A 247 -7.36 5.48 4.03
N GLU A 248 -8.28 5.35 4.96
CA GLU A 248 -9.60 6.00 4.90
C GLU A 248 -9.74 6.92 6.10
N PRO A 249 -9.89 8.25 5.90
CA PRO A 249 -10.10 9.17 6.98
C PRO A 249 -11.50 8.96 7.61
N VAL A 250 -11.57 9.01 8.92
CA VAL A 250 -12.82 8.97 9.67
C VAL A 250 -13.23 10.40 10.03
N GLU A 251 -14.49 10.76 9.76
CA GLU A 251 -14.98 12.07 10.19
C GLU A 251 -14.88 12.23 11.70
N THR A 252 -14.48 13.40 12.16
CA THR A 252 -14.21 13.66 13.59
C THR A 252 -15.41 13.29 14.47
N GLU A 253 -16.64 13.59 14.02
CA GLU A 253 -17.85 13.26 14.76
C GLU A 253 -18.04 11.73 14.89
N ASP A 254 -17.80 10.99 13.83
CA ASP A 254 -17.93 9.53 13.82
C ASP A 254 -16.80 8.86 14.61
N ALA A 255 -15.60 9.41 14.57
CA ALA A 255 -14.48 8.97 15.40
C ALA A 255 -14.80 9.09 16.89
N PHE A 256 -15.39 10.21 17.33
CA PHE A 256 -15.83 10.36 18.73
C PHE A 256 -16.97 9.40 19.08
N LYS A 257 -17.92 9.14 18.18
CA LYS A 257 -18.97 8.12 18.40
C LYS A 257 -18.38 6.72 18.58
N GLU A 258 -17.36 6.36 17.80
CA GLU A 258 -16.65 5.09 17.97
C GLU A 258 -15.95 4.99 19.34
N ILE A 259 -15.25 6.05 19.75
CA ILE A 259 -14.59 6.12 21.05
C ILE A 259 -15.62 5.99 22.19
N ASP A 260 -16.73 6.71 22.12
CA ASP A 260 -17.80 6.63 23.11
C ASP A 260 -18.43 5.24 23.18
N SER A 261 -18.65 4.61 22.03
CA SER A 261 -19.15 3.23 21.95
C SER A 261 -18.18 2.22 22.58
N ALA A 262 -16.87 2.37 22.31
CA ALA A 262 -15.84 1.54 22.91
C ALA A 262 -15.76 1.75 24.44
N GLN A 263 -15.85 3.00 24.91
CA GLN A 263 -15.88 3.34 26.33
C GLN A 263 -17.09 2.70 27.03
N MET A 264 -18.29 2.84 26.46
CA MET A 264 -19.52 2.23 27.00
C MET A 264 -19.39 0.71 27.14
N LYS A 265 -18.79 0.02 26.14
CA LYS A 265 -18.55 -1.43 26.21
C LYS A 265 -17.61 -1.80 27.36
N THR A 266 -16.50 -1.06 27.50
CA THR A 266 -15.52 -1.27 28.58
C THR A 266 -16.15 -1.02 29.95
N ASP A 267 -16.92 0.04 30.10
CA ASP A 267 -17.61 0.34 31.35
C ASP A 267 -18.69 -0.72 31.69
N ALA A 268 -19.43 -1.20 30.70
CA ALA A 268 -20.36 -2.31 30.88
C ALA A 268 -19.69 -3.60 31.37
N GLU A 269 -18.48 -3.90 30.85
CA GLU A 269 -17.64 -5.03 31.31
C GLU A 269 -17.22 -4.86 32.77
N LYS A 270 -16.76 -3.65 33.15
CA LYS A 270 -16.37 -3.32 34.52
C LYS A 270 -17.59 -3.51 35.49
N VAL A 271 -18.75 -3.01 35.10
CA VAL A 271 -19.97 -3.15 35.90
C VAL A 271 -20.37 -4.63 36.05
N ARG A 272 -20.33 -5.41 34.97
CA ARG A 272 -20.60 -6.87 35.01
C ARG A 272 -19.62 -7.59 35.91
N PHE A 273 -18.33 -7.25 35.85
CA PHE A 273 -17.30 -7.85 36.70
C PHE A 273 -17.58 -7.51 38.18
N ASN A 274 -17.75 -6.24 38.50
CA ASN A 274 -18.03 -5.81 39.88
C ASN A 274 -19.30 -6.48 40.44
N LYS A 275 -20.36 -6.64 39.64
CA LYS A 275 -21.60 -7.32 40.05
C LYS A 275 -21.33 -8.80 40.38
N LYS A 276 -20.57 -9.51 39.55
CA LYS A 276 -20.15 -10.89 39.81
C LYS A 276 -19.28 -11.03 41.07
N SER A 277 -18.37 -10.08 41.31
CA SER A 277 -17.49 -10.08 42.48
C SER A 277 -18.35 -9.90 43.77
N VAL A 278 -19.31 -9.03 43.74
CA VAL A 278 -20.26 -8.84 44.89
C VAL A 278 -21.10 -10.09 45.08
N GLU A 279 -21.66 -10.68 44.04
CA GLU A 279 -22.46 -11.91 44.10
C GLU A 279 -21.63 -13.10 44.65
N ASN A 280 -20.33 -13.18 44.34
CA ASN A 280 -19.45 -14.23 44.81
C ASN A 280 -18.76 -13.90 46.16
N LEU A 281 -19.10 -12.77 46.80
CA LEU A 281 -18.46 -12.27 48.04
C LEU A 281 -16.91 -12.16 47.91
N ASP A 282 -16.41 -11.98 46.70
CA ASP A 282 -14.99 -11.80 46.40
C ASP A 282 -14.68 -10.30 46.29
N PHE A 283 -14.31 -9.69 47.40
CA PHE A 283 -13.94 -8.27 47.49
C PHE A 283 -12.49 -8.00 47.22
N THR A 284 -11.68 -9.04 46.92
CA THR A 284 -10.24 -8.91 46.65
C THR A 284 -9.92 -8.92 45.18
N SER A 285 -10.87 -9.34 44.33
CA SER A 285 -10.64 -9.37 42.88
C SER A 285 -10.72 -7.97 42.27
N SER A 286 -9.70 -7.62 41.51
CA SER A 286 -9.66 -6.37 40.72
C SER A 286 -10.23 -6.61 39.31
N VAL A 287 -10.72 -5.56 38.66
CA VAL A 287 -11.12 -5.60 37.25
C VAL A 287 -10.00 -6.24 36.40
N PRO A 288 -10.32 -7.15 35.47
CA PRO A 288 -9.32 -7.81 34.66
C PRO A 288 -8.35 -6.82 34.01
N GLN A 289 -7.06 -7.15 34.05
CA GLN A 289 -5.99 -6.28 33.52
C GLN A 289 -6.26 -5.87 32.07
N ARG A 290 -6.80 -6.78 31.27
CA ARG A 290 -7.18 -6.50 29.87
C ARG A 290 -8.20 -5.35 29.74
N THR A 291 -9.23 -5.33 30.63
CA THR A 291 -10.27 -4.28 30.61
C THR A 291 -9.70 -2.94 31.08
N GLN A 292 -8.79 -2.96 32.06
CA GLN A 292 -8.06 -1.74 32.49
C GLN A 292 -7.16 -1.19 31.39
N GLU A 293 -6.46 -2.05 30.67
CA GLU A 293 -5.61 -1.65 29.54
C GLU A 293 -6.43 -1.07 28.39
N GLN A 294 -7.58 -1.66 28.06
CA GLN A 294 -8.50 -1.12 27.06
C GLN A 294 -9.00 0.27 27.43
N ASP A 295 -9.39 0.47 28.69
CA ASP A 295 -9.83 1.77 29.20
C ASP A 295 -8.75 2.84 29.06
N ARG A 296 -7.51 2.48 29.39
CA ARG A 296 -6.34 3.35 29.25
C ARG A 296 -6.07 3.71 27.78
N ILE A 297 -6.16 2.73 26.88
CA ILE A 297 -5.98 2.96 25.44
C ILE A 297 -7.05 3.92 24.90
N ILE A 298 -8.33 3.71 25.26
CA ILE A 298 -9.43 4.57 24.83
C ILE A 298 -9.25 6.01 25.35
N ALA A 299 -8.89 6.17 26.62
CA ALA A 299 -8.62 7.48 27.21
C ALA A 299 -7.46 8.20 26.52
N ASN A 300 -6.39 7.45 26.17
CA ASN A 300 -5.25 8.00 25.45
C ASN A 300 -5.62 8.43 24.03
N ILE A 301 -6.37 7.60 23.27
CA ILE A 301 -6.85 7.96 21.93
C ILE A 301 -7.67 9.24 21.97
N ARG A 302 -8.61 9.35 22.93
CA ARG A 302 -9.42 10.56 23.11
C ARG A 302 -8.54 11.79 23.38
N LYS A 303 -7.56 11.66 24.28
CA LYS A 303 -6.62 12.72 24.61
C LYS A 303 -5.81 13.18 23.39
N GLU A 304 -5.24 12.24 22.66
CA GLU A 304 -4.46 12.54 21.46
C GLU A 304 -5.29 13.31 20.40
N MET A 305 -6.56 12.95 20.23
CA MET A 305 -7.45 13.65 19.29
C MET A 305 -7.88 15.04 19.77
N THR A 306 -8.04 15.24 21.08
CA THR A 306 -8.52 16.52 21.62
C THR A 306 -7.41 17.53 21.92
N GLU A 307 -6.21 17.06 22.31
CA GLU A 307 -5.11 17.91 22.74
C GLU A 307 -3.99 18.05 21.70
N ASN A 308 -3.82 17.02 20.81
CA ASN A 308 -2.71 16.92 19.88
C ASN A 308 -3.14 16.92 18.41
N ASP A 309 -4.38 17.32 18.11
CA ASP A 309 -4.96 17.42 16.75
C ASP A 309 -4.77 16.15 15.90
N GLN A 310 -4.70 14.98 16.55
CA GLN A 310 -4.59 13.72 15.83
C GLN A 310 -5.93 13.35 15.19
N GLN A 311 -5.88 12.93 13.93
CA GLN A 311 -7.04 12.40 13.22
C GLN A 311 -7.05 10.88 13.29
N MET A 312 -8.24 10.31 13.19
CA MET A 312 -8.49 8.87 13.14
C MET A 312 -8.62 8.41 11.70
N PHE A 313 -8.00 7.29 11.38
CA PHE A 313 -8.06 6.64 10.08
C PHE A 313 -8.38 5.15 10.25
N LEU A 314 -9.10 4.60 9.28
CA LEU A 314 -9.17 3.16 9.08
C LEU A 314 -8.06 2.78 8.10
N SER A 315 -7.17 1.90 8.52
CA SER A 315 -6.02 1.49 7.70
C SER A 315 -5.93 -0.03 7.55
N LEU A 316 -5.48 -0.46 6.40
CA LEU A 316 -5.21 -1.85 6.10
C LEU A 316 -3.87 -1.94 5.37
N LEU A 317 -2.91 -2.69 5.93
CA LEU A 317 -1.68 -3.03 5.26
C LEU A 317 -1.80 -4.43 4.68
N THR A 318 -1.67 -4.53 3.36
CA THR A 318 -1.68 -5.78 2.62
C THR A 318 -0.36 -5.95 1.88
N VAL A 319 0.20 -7.15 1.92
CA VAL A 319 1.35 -7.52 1.10
C VAL A 319 0.95 -8.60 0.12
N THR A 320 1.40 -8.46 -1.12
CA THR A 320 1.34 -9.51 -2.15
C THR A 320 2.75 -9.73 -2.67
N TYR A 321 3.22 -10.93 -2.65
CA TYR A 321 4.56 -11.28 -3.11
C TYR A 321 4.50 -12.47 -4.05
N PHE A 322 5.54 -12.59 -4.91
CA PHE A 322 5.57 -13.50 -6.04
C PHE A 322 6.85 -14.32 -6.01
N ALA A 323 6.73 -15.62 -6.28
CA ALA A 323 7.85 -16.55 -6.33
C ALA A 323 7.74 -17.50 -7.52
N ASP A 324 8.87 -18.02 -7.96
CA ASP A 324 8.95 -18.96 -9.08
C ASP A 324 8.45 -20.37 -8.68
N THR A 325 8.54 -20.74 -7.40
CA THR A 325 8.10 -22.05 -6.88
C THR A 325 7.26 -21.90 -5.61
N LEU A 326 6.49 -22.94 -5.29
CA LEU A 326 5.75 -23.00 -4.00
C LEU A 326 6.69 -23.09 -2.79
N GLU A 327 7.87 -23.65 -2.96
CA GLU A 327 8.89 -23.78 -1.90
C GLU A 327 9.47 -22.40 -1.60
N ASP A 328 9.84 -21.63 -2.60
CA ASP A 328 10.30 -20.24 -2.44
C ASP A 328 9.21 -19.37 -1.84
N LEU A 329 7.95 -19.52 -2.28
CA LEU A 329 6.82 -18.80 -1.72
C LEU A 329 6.64 -19.09 -0.21
N ALA A 330 6.91 -20.32 0.22
CA ALA A 330 6.85 -20.70 1.63
C ALA A 330 8.01 -20.06 2.43
N LEU A 331 9.23 -20.08 1.89
CA LEU A 331 10.40 -19.43 2.50
C LEU A 331 10.20 -17.91 2.66
N GLU A 332 9.71 -17.26 1.62
CA GLU A 332 9.39 -15.83 1.67
C GLU A 332 8.27 -15.51 2.66
N THR A 333 7.26 -16.38 2.77
CA THR A 333 6.20 -16.27 3.80
C THR A 333 6.80 -16.24 5.20
N ASP A 334 7.72 -17.16 5.49
CA ASP A 334 8.33 -17.29 6.81
C ASP A 334 9.30 -16.12 7.10
N ALA A 335 10.02 -15.64 6.09
CA ALA A 335 10.87 -14.47 6.19
C ALA A 335 10.06 -13.20 6.53
N LEU A 336 8.95 -12.95 5.81
CA LEU A 336 8.06 -11.81 6.08
C LEU A 336 7.43 -11.89 7.47
N LYS A 337 6.97 -13.09 7.92
CA LYS A 337 6.41 -13.28 9.25
C LYS A 337 7.45 -13.05 10.35
N THR A 338 8.66 -13.53 10.15
CA THR A 338 9.78 -13.36 11.09
C THR A 338 10.15 -11.89 11.20
N THR A 339 10.26 -11.19 10.07
CA THR A 339 10.53 -9.75 10.04
C THR A 339 9.42 -8.98 10.76
N ALA A 340 8.16 -9.27 10.48
CA ALA A 340 7.04 -8.62 11.16
C ALA A 340 7.09 -8.86 12.70
N ALA A 341 7.40 -10.08 13.13
CA ALA A 341 7.52 -10.42 14.55
C ALA A 341 8.66 -9.64 15.24
N ASN A 342 9.77 -9.36 14.55
CA ASN A 342 10.87 -8.54 15.08
C ASN A 342 10.43 -7.10 15.36
N TYR A 343 9.41 -6.61 14.66
CA TYR A 343 8.78 -5.30 14.90
C TYR A 343 7.49 -5.39 15.74
N ASN A 344 7.25 -6.52 16.41
CA ASN A 344 6.04 -6.80 17.18
C ASN A 344 4.74 -6.65 16.35
N CYS A 345 4.83 -6.86 15.05
CA CYS A 345 3.71 -6.94 14.14
C CYS A 345 3.39 -8.42 13.83
N ARG A 346 2.15 -8.69 13.46
CA ARG A 346 1.72 -10.03 13.11
C ARG A 346 0.98 -10.07 11.80
N PHE A 347 1.46 -10.89 10.85
CA PHE A 347 0.74 -11.22 9.63
C PHE A 347 -0.34 -12.27 9.85
N THR A 348 -1.47 -12.08 9.19
CA THR A 348 -2.54 -13.07 9.08
C THR A 348 -2.63 -13.55 7.63
N GLU A 349 -2.65 -14.87 7.47
CA GLU A 349 -2.90 -15.51 6.18
C GLU A 349 -4.40 -15.48 5.85
N LEU A 350 -4.73 -15.16 4.62
CA LEU A 350 -6.09 -15.00 4.14
C LEU A 350 -6.56 -16.26 3.41
N TYR A 351 -7.02 -17.25 4.18
CA TYR A 351 -7.54 -18.51 3.61
C TYR A 351 -8.85 -18.29 2.86
N PHE A 352 -8.93 -18.79 1.62
CA PHE A 352 -10.07 -18.63 0.71
C PHE A 352 -10.42 -17.18 0.35
N GLN A 353 -9.54 -16.24 0.64
CA GLN A 353 -9.73 -14.81 0.37
C GLN A 353 -8.61 -14.23 -0.51
N GLN A 354 -7.81 -15.09 -1.15
CA GLN A 354 -6.66 -14.64 -1.94
C GLN A 354 -7.07 -13.72 -3.11
N GLU A 355 -8.19 -13.99 -3.80
CA GLU A 355 -8.72 -13.09 -4.83
C GLU A 355 -9.08 -11.71 -4.27
N ARG A 356 -9.79 -11.66 -3.14
CA ARG A 356 -10.16 -10.39 -2.49
C ARG A 356 -8.94 -9.61 -2.03
N ALA A 357 -7.97 -10.32 -1.45
CA ALA A 357 -6.74 -9.71 -0.97
C ALA A 357 -5.87 -9.20 -2.11
N PHE A 358 -5.73 -9.97 -3.19
CA PHE A 358 -5.03 -9.55 -4.39
C PHE A 358 -5.65 -8.29 -5.00
N ASN A 359 -6.97 -8.27 -5.17
CA ASN A 359 -7.69 -7.12 -5.68
C ASN A 359 -7.66 -5.89 -4.74
N THR A 360 -7.38 -6.09 -3.45
CA THR A 360 -7.12 -4.99 -2.51
C THR A 360 -5.70 -4.47 -2.62
N ALA A 361 -4.70 -5.36 -2.74
CA ALA A 361 -3.30 -4.98 -2.78
C ALA A 361 -2.89 -4.32 -4.12
N MET A 362 -3.48 -4.75 -5.24
CA MET A 362 -3.18 -4.18 -6.55
C MET A 362 -3.68 -2.73 -6.66
N PRO A 363 -3.02 -1.87 -7.46
CA PRO A 363 -3.30 -0.44 -7.54
C PRO A 363 -4.59 -0.10 -8.31
N TYR A 364 -5.68 -0.79 -7.98
CA TYR A 364 -7.01 -0.50 -8.52
C TYR A 364 -7.72 0.63 -7.77
N GLY A 365 -7.34 0.86 -6.50
CA GLY A 365 -8.06 1.72 -5.57
C GLY A 365 -9.30 1.04 -4.98
N LEU A 366 -9.34 -0.29 -4.95
CA LEU A 366 -10.42 -1.08 -4.35
C LEU A 366 -9.97 -1.67 -3.01
N ARG A 367 -10.88 -1.69 -2.04
CA ARG A 367 -10.69 -2.41 -0.79
C ARG A 367 -11.79 -3.48 -0.66
N ARG A 368 -11.42 -4.75 -0.78
CA ARG A 368 -12.33 -5.91 -0.66
C ARG A 368 -12.10 -6.72 0.62
N ILE A 369 -11.10 -6.34 1.41
CA ILE A 369 -10.83 -6.88 2.75
C ILE A 369 -11.36 -5.89 3.78
N GLU A 370 -12.22 -6.38 4.67
CA GLU A 370 -12.93 -5.56 5.66
C GLU A 370 -12.20 -5.42 7.01
N SER A 371 -11.17 -6.24 7.25
CA SER A 371 -10.44 -6.25 8.53
C SER A 371 -9.47 -5.08 8.65
N VAL A 372 -10.00 -3.86 8.68
CA VAL A 372 -9.23 -2.63 8.88
C VAL A 372 -8.82 -2.44 10.34
N ARG A 373 -7.82 -1.60 10.56
CA ARG A 373 -7.35 -1.17 11.87
C ARG A 373 -7.51 0.33 12.03
N THR A 374 -8.01 0.74 13.17
CA THR A 374 -8.06 2.14 13.55
C THR A 374 -6.66 2.61 13.93
N MET A 375 -6.19 3.68 13.29
CA MET A 375 -4.90 4.30 13.56
C MET A 375 -5.06 5.82 13.70
N LEU A 376 -4.27 6.42 14.57
CA LEU A 376 -4.11 7.87 14.65
C LEU A 376 -3.04 8.32 13.65
N THR A 377 -3.06 9.59 13.27
CA THR A 377 -2.09 10.21 12.33
C THR A 377 -0.66 9.78 12.64
N LYS A 378 -0.22 9.90 13.89
CA LYS A 378 1.13 9.56 14.34
C LYS A 378 1.50 8.09 14.08
N SER A 379 0.56 7.16 14.32
CA SER A 379 0.80 5.73 14.08
C SER A 379 0.80 5.40 12.60
N LEU A 380 -0.05 6.08 11.82
CA LEU A 380 -0.14 5.89 10.38
C LEU A 380 1.10 6.41 9.66
N THR A 381 1.63 7.58 10.07
CA THR A 381 2.84 8.14 9.47
C THR A 381 4.10 7.33 9.74
N ALA A 382 4.11 6.48 10.76
CA ALA A 382 5.21 5.53 10.98
C ALA A 382 5.27 4.41 9.91
N LEU A 383 4.20 4.20 9.12
CA LEU A 383 4.22 3.39 7.91
C LEU A 383 4.85 4.18 6.75
N VAL A 384 6.12 4.54 6.88
CA VAL A 384 6.84 5.41 5.94
C VAL A 384 7.00 4.72 4.59
N PRO A 385 6.48 5.29 3.49
CA PRO A 385 6.62 4.69 2.17
C PRO A 385 7.98 4.99 1.53
N PHE A 386 8.78 5.85 2.13
CA PHE A 386 10.05 6.29 1.57
C PHE A 386 11.20 5.39 2.02
N ASN A 387 12.00 4.99 1.07
CA ASN A 387 13.19 4.18 1.30
C ASN A 387 14.27 4.61 0.30
N THR A 388 15.47 4.80 0.78
CA THR A 388 16.58 5.15 -0.10
C THR A 388 17.02 3.92 -0.86
N GLN A 389 16.70 3.85 -2.14
CA GLN A 389 17.43 3.04 -3.10
C GLN A 389 18.09 3.98 -4.11
N GLU A 390 19.20 4.59 -3.72
CA GLU A 390 20.04 5.29 -4.68
C GLU A 390 20.86 4.26 -5.43
N ILE A 391 20.49 4.01 -6.68
CA ILE A 391 21.42 3.46 -7.69
C ILE A 391 22.24 4.67 -8.17
N LEU A 392 23.22 5.07 -7.37
CA LEU A 392 24.17 6.13 -7.71
C LEU A 392 25.40 5.53 -8.44
#